data_751b72036ad8a948d9ec70551c59f4ec
#
_entry.id   751b72036ad8a948d9ec70551c59f4ec
#
_cell.length_a   1.000
_cell.length_b   1.000
_cell.length_c   1.000
_cell.angle_alpha   90.00
_cell.angle_beta   90.00
_cell.angle_gamma   90.00
#
_symmetry.space_group_name_H-M   'P 1'
#
loop_
_entity.id
_entity.type
_entity.pdbx_description
1 polymer ?
#
loop_
_entity_poly.entity_id
_entity_poly.type
_entity_poly.pdbx_seq_one_letter_code
_entity_poly.pdbx_strand_id
1 'polypeptide(L)'
;MDSNTLSRRTFIRNTSIMAASVIGGALTGNAAAASAEVERIVKIGRINQSVCRWCYRKFSLDELCTIAKKMGLKAIDLLGLKDLPTVKKHGLACSMVSTHNLAKGMNNKDNHAECISKIRESIDAAAENGFINVISFSGNADGISDDVGIENAVEGLKQIVGYAETKKVNICLEYLNSKVNHKDYMFDNMAWGVAVCKKVGSERLKILYDIYHAQIMEGDIIRTIQTYKDYIGHYHTGGNPGRNEIDETQELYYPAIMRAIAETGFTGYVAHEFTPTRDPIESLTYAVRICDV
;
A
#
# COMPACT_ATOMS: atom_id res chain seq x y z
N MET A 1 -13.66 60.71 -3.25
CA MET A 1 -14.94 60.53 -2.58
C MET A 1 -15.24 59.02 -2.70
N ASP A 2 -15.23 58.14 -1.72
CA ASP A 2 -14.90 58.17 -0.30
C ASP A 2 -14.21 56.82 0.05
N SER A 3 -13.24 56.97 0.95
CA SER A 3 -12.55 55.88 1.64
C SER A 3 -13.49 55.18 2.63
N ASN A 4 -13.41 53.86 2.76
CA ASN A 4 -13.84 53.21 3.99
C ASN A 4 -12.84 52.11 4.41
N THR A 5 -11.98 52.48 5.30
CA THR A 5 -11.10 51.68 6.14
C THR A 5 -11.93 50.96 7.20
N LEU A 6 -11.82 49.64 7.32
CA LEU A 6 -12.34 48.89 8.47
C LEU A 6 -11.20 48.42 9.37
N SER A 7 -11.32 48.91 10.57
CA SER A 7 -10.47 48.85 11.78
C SER A 7 -10.21 47.41 12.27
N ARG A 8 -8.94 47.18 12.66
CA ARG A 8 -8.47 46.06 13.47
C ARG A 8 -9.04 46.18 14.90
N ARG A 9 -9.73 45.18 15.39
CA ARG A 9 -10.04 45.06 16.83
C ARG A 9 -9.12 44.05 17.50
N THR A 10 -8.30 44.57 18.36
CA THR A 10 -7.47 43.99 19.41
C THR A 10 -8.32 43.15 20.37
N PHE A 11 -7.93 41.92 20.64
CA PHE A 11 -8.49 41.13 21.73
C PHE A 11 -7.48 41.03 22.85
N ILE A 12 -7.90 41.51 24.03
CA ILE A 12 -7.10 41.73 25.24
C ILE A 12 -6.87 40.41 26.00
N ARG A 13 -5.64 40.22 26.44
CA ARG A 13 -5.17 39.23 27.43
C ARG A 13 -5.87 39.41 28.78
N ASN A 14 -6.30 38.29 29.38
CA ASN A 14 -6.44 38.21 30.84
C ASN A 14 -5.42 37.18 31.36
N THR A 15 -4.39 37.73 32.03
CA THR A 15 -3.45 36.99 32.86
C THR A 15 -3.95 37.04 34.31
N SER A 16 -4.23 35.88 34.90
CA SER A 16 -4.39 35.75 36.34
C SER A 16 -3.17 35.02 36.89
N ILE A 17 -2.38 35.73 37.66
CA ILE A 17 -1.24 35.23 38.45
C ILE A 17 -1.81 34.66 39.75
N MET A 18 -1.55 33.38 40.04
CA MET A 18 -1.60 32.86 41.41
C MET A 18 -0.22 32.29 41.77
N ALA A 19 0.37 32.90 42.75
CA ALA A 19 1.57 32.41 43.42
C ALA A 19 1.18 31.27 44.38
N ALA A 20 1.91 30.18 44.38
CA ALA A 20 1.88 29.18 45.43
C ALA A 20 3.28 28.64 45.70
N SER A 21 3.59 28.57 46.92
CA SER A 21 4.82 28.35 47.66
C SER A 21 5.49 26.99 47.39
N VAL A 22 6.81 27.05 47.43
CA VAL A 22 7.76 25.93 47.41
C VAL A 22 7.62 25.09 48.68
N ILE A 23 7.43 23.80 48.56
CA ILE A 23 7.80 22.79 49.55
C ILE A 23 8.58 21.68 48.78
N GLY A 24 9.85 21.52 49.17
CA GLY A 24 10.74 20.56 48.63
C GLY A 24 10.35 19.11 48.99
N GLY A 25 10.28 18.27 48.02
CA GLY A 25 10.20 16.82 48.13
C GLY A 25 10.93 16.20 46.96
N ALA A 26 12.07 15.55 47.22
CA ALA A 26 12.78 14.77 46.24
C ALA A 26 11.91 13.56 45.84
N LEU A 27 11.33 13.60 44.65
CA LEU A 27 10.72 12.48 44.02
C LEU A 27 11.63 12.02 42.87
N THR A 28 12.27 10.87 43.06
CA THR A 28 12.89 10.09 42.01
C THR A 28 11.75 9.62 41.04
N GLY A 29 11.47 10.44 40.05
CA GLY A 29 10.49 10.15 39.05
C GLY A 29 11.07 9.19 38.01
N ASN A 30 10.70 7.92 38.07
CA ASN A 30 10.73 7.06 36.91
C ASN A 30 9.90 7.73 35.80
N ALA A 31 10.56 8.25 34.80
CA ALA A 31 9.92 8.67 33.54
C ALA A 31 9.51 7.41 32.78
N ALA A 32 8.41 6.77 33.20
CA ALA A 32 7.66 5.90 32.33
C ALA A 32 7.08 6.80 31.25
N ALA A 33 7.67 6.78 30.06
CA ALA A 33 7.06 7.37 28.89
C ALA A 33 5.64 6.78 28.78
N ALA A 34 4.63 7.59 29.05
CA ALA A 34 3.25 7.24 28.84
C ALA A 34 3.13 6.90 27.34
N SER A 35 3.04 5.62 27.03
CA SER A 35 2.64 5.19 25.69
C SER A 35 1.23 5.73 25.49
N ALA A 36 1.10 6.81 24.72
CA ALA A 36 -0.20 7.30 24.30
C ALA A 36 -0.98 6.09 23.76
N GLU A 37 -2.12 5.81 24.35
CA GLU A 37 -2.97 4.68 23.97
C GLU A 37 -3.44 4.96 22.54
N VAL A 38 -2.86 4.25 21.56
CA VAL A 38 -3.23 4.43 20.15
C VAL A 38 -4.68 4.00 20.01
N GLU A 39 -5.56 4.98 19.85
CA GLU A 39 -7.00 4.74 19.65
C GLU A 39 -7.22 3.96 18.35
N ARG A 40 -8.26 3.11 18.32
CA ARG A 40 -8.73 2.48 17.07
C ARG A 40 -9.19 3.55 16.09
N ILE A 41 -8.49 3.67 14.95
CA ILE A 41 -8.72 4.71 13.93
C ILE A 41 -9.82 4.26 12.95
N VAL A 42 -9.78 3.00 12.51
CA VAL A 42 -10.81 2.44 11.61
C VAL A 42 -12.14 2.34 12.34
N LYS A 43 -13.15 3.10 11.91
CA LYS A 43 -14.51 3.17 12.47
C LYS A 43 -15.56 2.58 11.54
N ILE A 44 -15.46 2.82 10.22
CA ILE A 44 -16.44 2.40 9.19
C ILE A 44 -16.04 1.02 8.65
N GLY A 45 -14.82 0.87 8.13
CA GLY A 45 -14.23 -0.41 7.80
C GLY A 45 -14.75 -1.07 6.52
N ARG A 46 -15.24 -0.31 5.54
CA ARG A 46 -15.60 -0.85 4.21
C ARG A 46 -14.38 -1.25 3.38
N ILE A 47 -13.20 -0.71 3.72
CA ILE A 47 -11.91 -1.04 3.11
C ILE A 47 -11.08 -1.84 4.11
N ASN A 48 -10.53 -2.98 3.70
CA ASN A 48 -9.53 -3.70 4.48
C ASN A 48 -8.18 -3.02 4.28
N GLN A 49 -7.81 -2.15 5.22
CA GLN A 49 -6.57 -1.39 5.14
C GLN A 49 -5.39 -2.21 5.67
N SER A 50 -4.22 -2.05 5.06
CA SER A 50 -2.94 -2.61 5.47
C SER A 50 -1.81 -1.59 5.35
N VAL A 51 -0.58 -1.95 5.73
CA VAL A 51 0.59 -1.06 5.66
C VAL A 51 1.81 -1.82 5.17
N CYS A 52 2.56 -1.21 4.22
CA CYS A 52 3.78 -1.78 3.67
C CYS A 52 4.92 -1.76 4.68
N ARG A 53 5.51 -2.93 4.93
CA ARG A 53 6.60 -3.14 5.89
C ARG A 53 7.82 -2.26 5.60
N TRP A 54 8.20 -2.12 4.34
CA TRP A 54 9.43 -1.43 3.96
C TRP A 54 9.40 0.08 4.24
N CYS A 55 8.21 0.71 4.27
CA CYS A 55 8.05 2.12 4.59
C CYS A 55 8.28 2.43 6.08
N TYR A 56 8.19 1.43 6.95
CA TYR A 56 8.23 1.55 8.41
C TYR A 56 9.39 0.73 9.03
N ARG A 57 10.55 0.67 8.35
CA ARG A 57 11.71 -0.14 8.75
C ARG A 57 12.31 0.22 10.10
N LYS A 58 12.07 1.44 10.60
CA LYS A 58 12.53 1.88 11.92
C LYS A 58 11.85 1.14 13.08
N PHE A 59 10.68 0.54 12.85
CA PHE A 59 10.02 -0.33 13.81
C PHE A 59 10.42 -1.78 13.54
N SER A 60 10.52 -2.62 14.56
CA SER A 60 10.51 -4.07 14.39
C SER A 60 9.16 -4.50 13.79
N LEU A 61 9.09 -5.71 13.24
CA LEU A 61 7.83 -6.21 12.69
C LEU A 61 6.78 -6.41 13.80
N ASP A 62 7.17 -6.88 15.00
CA ASP A 62 6.27 -7.03 16.14
C ASP A 62 5.69 -5.67 16.59
N GLU A 63 6.50 -4.61 16.64
CA GLU A 63 6.03 -3.25 16.94
C GLU A 63 5.05 -2.75 15.88
N LEU A 64 5.37 -2.90 14.60
CA LEU A 64 4.49 -2.47 13.51
C LEU A 64 3.16 -3.24 13.53
N CYS A 65 3.19 -4.56 13.79
CA CYS A 65 1.99 -5.36 13.95
C CYS A 65 1.12 -4.87 15.13
N THR A 66 1.75 -4.52 16.24
CA THR A 66 1.04 -3.99 17.42
C THR A 66 0.36 -2.66 17.10
N ILE A 67 1.07 -1.75 16.44
CA ILE A 67 0.56 -0.45 15.99
C ILE A 67 -0.60 -0.64 15.01
N ALA A 68 -0.40 -1.42 13.95
CA ALA A 68 -1.39 -1.70 12.92
C ALA A 68 -2.69 -2.28 13.52
N LYS A 69 -2.57 -3.26 14.41
CA LYS A 69 -3.72 -3.87 15.08
C LYS A 69 -4.49 -2.87 15.96
N LYS A 70 -3.80 -2.04 16.73
CA LYS A 70 -4.42 -0.98 17.55
C LYS A 70 -5.18 0.02 16.67
N MET A 71 -4.63 0.44 15.54
CA MET A 71 -5.28 1.34 14.58
C MET A 71 -6.51 0.69 13.91
N GLY A 72 -6.59 -0.63 13.87
CA GLY A 72 -7.68 -1.40 13.25
C GLY A 72 -7.36 -1.88 11.84
N LEU A 73 -6.10 -1.80 11.41
CA LEU A 73 -5.61 -2.40 10.16
C LEU A 73 -5.78 -3.92 10.19
N LYS A 74 -5.93 -4.53 9.02
CA LYS A 74 -6.17 -5.96 8.87
C LYS A 74 -4.93 -6.77 8.54
N ALA A 75 -3.89 -6.12 7.99
CA ALA A 75 -2.72 -6.81 7.47
C ALA A 75 -1.45 -5.93 7.49
N ILE A 76 -0.32 -6.61 7.32
CA ILE A 76 0.96 -6.00 6.92
C ILE A 76 1.26 -6.43 5.49
N ASP A 77 1.80 -5.54 4.70
CA ASP A 77 2.03 -5.72 3.26
C ASP A 77 3.51 -5.94 2.92
N LEU A 78 3.77 -6.60 1.78
CA LEU A 78 5.10 -6.86 1.22
C LEU A 78 6.06 -7.55 2.21
N LEU A 79 5.65 -8.72 2.70
CA LEU A 79 6.47 -9.51 3.61
C LEU A 79 7.19 -10.67 2.91
N GLY A 80 8.41 -10.93 3.34
CA GLY A 80 9.12 -12.15 3.01
C GLY A 80 8.62 -13.35 3.80
N LEU A 81 8.93 -14.57 3.33
CA LEU A 81 8.39 -15.82 3.89
C LEU A 81 8.68 -15.99 5.39
N LYS A 82 9.87 -15.58 5.83
CA LYS A 82 10.30 -15.67 7.25
C LYS A 82 9.46 -14.80 8.20
N ASP A 83 8.78 -13.80 7.68
CA ASP A 83 8.03 -12.80 8.46
C ASP A 83 6.57 -13.21 8.66
N LEU A 84 6.05 -14.16 7.87
CA LEU A 84 4.64 -14.59 7.89
C LEU A 84 4.17 -15.14 9.25
N PRO A 85 4.98 -15.95 9.98
CA PRO A 85 4.57 -16.40 11.31
C PRO A 85 4.37 -15.25 12.31
N THR A 86 5.14 -14.18 12.20
CA THR A 86 5.02 -13.01 13.09
C THR A 86 3.67 -12.32 12.93
N VAL A 87 3.24 -12.00 11.70
CA VAL A 87 1.94 -11.34 11.51
C VAL A 87 0.78 -12.23 11.94
N LYS A 88 0.87 -13.54 11.69
CA LYS A 88 -0.13 -14.52 12.13
C LYS A 88 -0.25 -14.58 13.66
N LYS A 89 0.89 -14.56 14.39
CA LYS A 89 0.94 -14.48 15.86
C LYS A 89 0.18 -13.27 16.41
N HIS A 90 0.23 -12.13 15.70
CA HIS A 90 -0.52 -10.91 16.07
C HIS A 90 -2.00 -10.96 15.63
N GLY A 91 -2.44 -12.00 14.93
CA GLY A 91 -3.80 -12.11 14.38
C GLY A 91 -4.05 -11.14 13.23
N LEU A 92 -2.99 -10.80 12.48
CA LEU A 92 -3.02 -10.04 11.24
C LEU A 92 -2.78 -10.96 10.04
N ALA A 93 -3.21 -10.52 8.86
CA ALA A 93 -2.83 -11.16 7.60
C ALA A 93 -1.53 -10.58 7.03
N CYS A 94 -0.91 -11.29 6.08
CA CYS A 94 -0.04 -10.68 5.09
C CYS A 94 -0.90 -10.39 3.85
N SER A 95 -1.05 -9.11 3.48
CA SER A 95 -1.88 -8.71 2.34
C SER A 95 -1.22 -8.96 0.99
N MET A 96 0.13 -9.01 0.96
CA MET A 96 0.94 -9.32 -0.22
C MET A 96 2.24 -9.99 0.19
N VAL A 97 2.47 -11.22 -0.26
CA VAL A 97 3.72 -11.95 -0.03
C VAL A 97 4.71 -11.62 -1.15
N SER A 98 5.93 -11.27 -0.76
CA SER A 98 7.02 -10.96 -1.70
C SER A 98 7.49 -12.21 -2.45
N THR A 99 7.98 -12.02 -3.70
CA THR A 99 8.46 -13.10 -4.56
C THR A 99 9.85 -12.77 -5.13
N HIS A 100 9.94 -12.50 -6.44
CA HIS A 100 11.18 -12.25 -7.18
C HIS A 100 11.52 -10.75 -7.26
N ASN A 101 12.66 -10.44 -7.87
CA ASN A 101 13.10 -9.07 -8.08
C ASN A 101 12.25 -8.35 -9.14
N LEU A 102 11.99 -7.05 -8.93
CA LEU A 102 11.14 -6.26 -9.82
C LEU A 102 11.77 -5.99 -11.21
N ALA A 103 13.10 -5.88 -11.31
CA ALA A 103 13.76 -5.59 -12.58
C ALA A 103 13.87 -6.83 -13.50
N LYS A 104 13.89 -8.03 -12.89
CA LYS A 104 13.88 -9.32 -13.61
C LYS A 104 12.51 -9.94 -13.49
N GLY A 105 11.70 -9.84 -14.53
CA GLY A 105 10.30 -10.23 -14.46
C GLY A 105 9.84 -11.10 -15.62
N MET A 106 8.54 -11.20 -15.74
CA MET A 106 7.85 -12.15 -16.62
C MET A 106 7.91 -11.75 -18.09
N ASN A 107 8.30 -10.51 -18.43
CA ASN A 107 8.45 -10.03 -19.81
C ASN A 107 9.64 -10.64 -20.57
N ASN A 108 10.56 -11.30 -19.86
CA ASN A 108 11.74 -11.93 -20.43
C ASN A 108 11.79 -13.42 -20.09
N LYS A 109 11.82 -14.28 -21.11
CA LYS A 109 11.81 -15.74 -20.97
C LYS A 109 12.98 -16.29 -20.18
N ASP A 110 14.13 -15.64 -20.22
CA ASP A 110 15.34 -16.04 -19.49
C ASP A 110 15.14 -15.94 -17.97
N ASN A 111 14.19 -15.12 -17.52
CA ASN A 111 13.86 -14.97 -16.11
C ASN A 111 12.78 -15.94 -15.61
N HIS A 112 12.06 -16.62 -16.52
CA HIS A 112 10.87 -17.44 -16.16
C HIS A 112 11.17 -18.51 -15.12
N ALA A 113 12.28 -19.25 -15.28
CA ALA A 113 12.61 -20.34 -14.36
C ALA A 113 12.77 -19.84 -12.91
N GLU A 114 13.49 -18.72 -12.71
CA GLU A 114 13.70 -18.11 -11.39
C GLU A 114 12.39 -17.50 -10.87
N CYS A 115 11.68 -16.70 -11.68
CA CYS A 115 10.43 -16.06 -11.27
C CYS A 115 9.37 -17.09 -10.88
N ILE A 116 9.15 -18.11 -11.71
CA ILE A 116 8.17 -19.17 -11.45
C ILE A 116 8.51 -19.95 -10.17
N SER A 117 9.80 -20.27 -9.95
CA SER A 117 10.24 -20.93 -8.72
C SER A 117 9.92 -20.09 -7.47
N LYS A 118 10.22 -18.79 -7.49
CA LYS A 118 9.94 -17.87 -6.39
C LYS A 118 8.44 -17.63 -6.16
N ILE A 119 7.67 -17.51 -7.24
CA ILE A 119 6.22 -17.37 -7.14
C ILE A 119 5.61 -18.64 -6.52
N ARG A 120 6.05 -19.83 -6.92
CA ARG A 120 5.58 -21.11 -6.38
C ARG A 120 5.85 -21.23 -4.88
N GLU A 121 7.08 -20.94 -4.45
CA GLU A 121 7.47 -20.96 -3.04
C GLU A 121 6.58 -20.01 -2.21
N SER A 122 6.31 -18.81 -2.74
CA SER A 122 5.47 -17.83 -2.05
C SER A 122 3.97 -18.21 -2.07
N ILE A 123 3.48 -18.86 -3.12
CA ILE A 123 2.11 -19.42 -3.17
C ILE A 123 1.94 -20.49 -2.08
N ASP A 124 2.91 -21.40 -1.92
CA ASP A 124 2.83 -22.42 -0.87
C ASP A 124 2.79 -21.79 0.51
N ALA A 125 3.71 -20.88 0.79
CA ALA A 125 3.76 -20.18 2.07
C ALA A 125 2.50 -19.34 2.34
N ALA A 126 1.96 -18.66 1.32
CA ALA A 126 0.70 -17.91 1.44
C ALA A 126 -0.46 -18.85 1.79
N ALA A 127 -0.63 -19.95 1.04
CA ALA A 127 -1.70 -20.92 1.24
C ALA A 127 -1.64 -21.58 2.64
N GLU A 128 -0.45 -22.00 3.08
CA GLU A 128 -0.23 -22.59 4.41
C GLU A 128 -0.59 -21.65 5.56
N ASN A 129 -0.46 -20.35 5.34
CA ASN A 129 -0.80 -19.33 6.34
C ASN A 129 -2.21 -18.76 6.18
N GLY A 130 -2.95 -19.14 5.13
CA GLY A 130 -4.28 -18.62 4.82
C GLY A 130 -4.26 -17.21 4.22
N PHE A 131 -3.14 -16.80 3.60
CA PHE A 131 -3.01 -15.54 2.88
C PHE A 131 -3.34 -15.73 1.39
N ILE A 132 -3.77 -14.67 0.72
CA ILE A 132 -4.44 -14.79 -0.58
C ILE A 132 -3.68 -14.19 -1.76
N ASN A 133 -2.61 -13.43 -1.55
CA ASN A 133 -1.91 -12.74 -2.64
C ASN A 133 -0.39 -12.94 -2.56
N VAL A 134 0.20 -13.14 -3.73
CA VAL A 134 1.65 -13.04 -3.96
C VAL A 134 1.91 -12.03 -5.07
N ILE A 135 2.98 -11.25 -4.97
CA ILE A 135 3.33 -10.24 -5.97
C ILE A 135 4.07 -10.88 -7.16
N SER A 136 3.94 -10.27 -8.34
CA SER A 136 4.80 -10.53 -9.50
C SER A 136 5.09 -9.23 -10.25
N PHE A 137 6.13 -9.22 -11.07
CA PHE A 137 6.57 -8.05 -11.80
C PHE A 137 6.75 -8.37 -13.29
N SER A 138 6.51 -7.37 -14.14
CA SER A 138 6.81 -7.48 -15.56
C SER A 138 8.31 -7.61 -15.81
N GLY A 139 9.12 -6.86 -15.08
CA GLY A 139 10.53 -6.65 -15.35
C GLY A 139 10.79 -5.37 -16.16
N ASN A 140 12.07 -5.01 -16.29
CA ASN A 140 12.48 -3.93 -17.19
C ASN A 140 12.31 -4.37 -18.64
N ALA A 141 12.10 -3.41 -19.53
CA ALA A 141 11.93 -3.69 -20.96
C ALA A 141 13.22 -4.21 -21.60
N ASP A 142 14.37 -3.65 -21.23
CA ASP A 142 15.71 -4.06 -21.75
C ASP A 142 15.73 -4.16 -23.30
N GLY A 143 14.99 -3.25 -23.98
CA GLY A 143 14.84 -3.21 -25.42
C GLY A 143 13.81 -4.19 -26.00
N ILE A 144 13.11 -4.96 -25.20
CA ILE A 144 11.96 -5.78 -25.63
C ILE A 144 10.75 -4.85 -25.87
N SER A 145 10.05 -5.04 -26.99
CA SER A 145 8.81 -4.29 -27.24
C SER A 145 7.65 -4.77 -26.37
N ASP A 146 6.66 -3.91 -26.14
CA ASP A 146 5.47 -4.21 -25.33
C ASP A 146 4.76 -5.47 -25.82
N ASP A 147 4.55 -5.62 -27.12
CA ASP A 147 3.88 -6.80 -27.70
C ASP A 147 4.64 -8.10 -27.37
N VAL A 148 5.96 -8.10 -27.55
CA VAL A 148 6.81 -9.27 -27.22
C VAL A 148 6.81 -9.51 -25.72
N GLY A 149 6.89 -8.44 -24.90
CA GLY A 149 6.83 -8.54 -23.45
C GLY A 149 5.52 -9.11 -22.94
N ILE A 150 4.38 -8.72 -23.54
CA ILE A 150 3.06 -9.31 -23.26
C ILE A 150 3.06 -10.80 -23.55
N GLU A 151 3.50 -11.22 -24.74
CA GLU A 151 3.52 -12.65 -25.11
C GLU A 151 4.43 -13.47 -24.18
N ASN A 152 5.60 -12.95 -23.85
CA ASN A 152 6.50 -13.61 -22.90
C ASN A 152 5.87 -13.72 -21.50
N ALA A 153 5.28 -12.62 -20.99
CA ALA A 153 4.61 -12.63 -19.69
C ALA A 153 3.46 -13.64 -19.64
N VAL A 154 2.66 -13.71 -20.70
CA VAL A 154 1.57 -14.69 -20.84
C VAL A 154 2.10 -16.12 -20.83
N GLU A 155 3.17 -16.40 -21.59
CA GLU A 155 3.79 -17.75 -21.63
C GLU A 155 4.31 -18.16 -20.24
N GLY A 156 5.01 -17.26 -19.53
CA GLY A 156 5.52 -17.54 -18.20
C GLY A 156 4.43 -17.72 -17.15
N LEU A 157 3.45 -16.81 -17.12
CA LEU A 157 2.36 -16.86 -16.15
C LEU A 157 1.44 -18.07 -16.34
N LYS A 158 1.21 -18.52 -17.57
CA LYS A 158 0.46 -19.77 -17.83
C LYS A 158 1.11 -21.02 -17.25
N GLN A 159 2.41 -21.04 -17.02
CA GLN A 159 3.11 -22.17 -16.38
C GLN A 159 2.83 -22.28 -14.88
N ILE A 160 2.38 -21.20 -14.23
CA ILE A 160 2.23 -21.15 -12.77
C ILE A 160 0.80 -20.87 -12.31
N VAL A 161 -0.02 -20.20 -13.12
CA VAL A 161 -1.35 -19.75 -12.69
C VAL A 161 -2.29 -20.89 -12.31
N GLY A 162 -2.26 -22.05 -13.01
CA GLY A 162 -3.03 -23.23 -12.64
C GLY A 162 -2.65 -23.78 -11.25
N TYR A 163 -1.40 -23.62 -10.85
CA TYR A 163 -0.98 -23.93 -9.47
C TYR A 163 -1.59 -22.95 -8.46
N ALA A 164 -1.58 -21.65 -8.77
CA ALA A 164 -2.22 -20.61 -7.94
C ALA A 164 -3.74 -20.88 -7.79
N GLU A 165 -4.41 -21.35 -8.84
CA GLU A 165 -5.82 -21.76 -8.80
C GLU A 165 -6.07 -22.89 -7.79
N THR A 166 -5.25 -23.95 -7.83
CA THR A 166 -5.38 -25.09 -6.90
C THR A 166 -5.17 -24.68 -5.44
N LYS A 167 -4.26 -23.72 -5.20
CA LYS A 167 -3.94 -23.18 -3.87
C LYS A 167 -4.87 -22.04 -3.43
N LYS A 168 -5.74 -21.55 -4.32
CA LYS A 168 -6.64 -20.40 -4.10
C LYS A 168 -5.90 -19.11 -3.73
N VAL A 169 -4.68 -18.91 -4.29
CA VAL A 169 -3.84 -17.73 -4.11
C VAL A 169 -3.81 -16.92 -5.40
N ASN A 170 -3.89 -15.60 -5.31
CA ASN A 170 -3.77 -14.72 -6.47
C ASN A 170 -2.31 -14.40 -6.74
N ILE A 171 -1.94 -14.31 -8.02
CA ILE A 171 -0.70 -13.69 -8.48
C ILE A 171 -1.07 -12.27 -8.89
N CYS A 172 -0.53 -11.26 -8.18
CA CYS A 172 -0.81 -9.86 -8.44
C CYS A 172 0.38 -9.22 -9.18
N LEU A 173 0.17 -8.92 -10.46
CA LEU A 173 1.17 -8.27 -11.29
C LEU A 173 1.15 -6.76 -11.00
N GLU A 174 2.28 -6.19 -10.57
CA GLU A 174 2.32 -4.81 -10.11
C GLU A 174 2.53 -3.81 -11.24
N TYR A 175 1.68 -2.78 -11.23
CA TYR A 175 1.76 -1.58 -12.06
C TYR A 175 2.71 -0.57 -11.45
N LEU A 176 3.82 -0.23 -12.13
CA LEU A 176 4.81 0.75 -11.66
C LEU A 176 4.99 1.89 -12.69
N ASN A 177 5.55 3.02 -12.27
CA ASN A 177 5.87 4.11 -13.19
C ASN A 177 7.29 4.00 -13.73
N SER A 178 7.44 4.13 -15.05
CA SER A 178 8.73 4.21 -15.75
C SER A 178 9.29 5.64 -15.84
N LYS A 179 8.44 6.66 -15.63
CA LYS A 179 8.81 8.09 -15.78
C LYS A 179 9.73 8.60 -14.67
N VAL A 180 9.55 8.15 -13.41
CA VAL A 180 10.22 8.74 -12.25
C VAL A 180 11.01 7.71 -11.44
N ASN A 181 10.36 6.63 -10.98
CA ASN A 181 10.93 5.74 -9.96
C ASN A 181 11.57 4.46 -10.52
N HIS A 182 10.98 3.86 -11.55
CA HIS A 182 11.39 2.56 -12.07
C HIS A 182 11.66 2.66 -13.58
N LYS A 183 12.69 3.43 -13.93
CA LYS A 183 13.06 3.65 -15.33
C LYS A 183 13.15 2.32 -16.07
N ASP A 184 12.57 2.27 -17.26
CA ASP A 184 12.54 1.10 -18.13
C ASP A 184 11.62 -0.07 -17.64
N TYR A 185 10.86 0.11 -16.57
CA TYR A 185 9.89 -0.91 -16.17
C TYR A 185 8.76 -1.03 -17.20
N MET A 186 8.41 -2.27 -17.60
CA MET A 186 7.55 -2.47 -18.76
C MET A 186 6.06 -2.30 -18.47
N PHE A 187 5.55 -2.81 -17.36
CA PHE A 187 4.13 -2.67 -16.99
C PHE A 187 3.86 -1.30 -16.35
N ASP A 188 3.80 -0.28 -17.17
CA ASP A 188 3.64 1.12 -16.77
C ASP A 188 2.37 1.79 -17.32
N ASN A 189 1.47 1.00 -17.90
CA ASN A 189 0.13 1.42 -18.32
C ASN A 189 -0.89 0.30 -18.15
N MET A 190 -2.11 0.67 -17.84
CA MET A 190 -3.16 -0.30 -17.49
C MET A 190 -3.53 -1.24 -18.65
N ALA A 191 -3.44 -0.77 -19.90
CA ALA A 191 -3.77 -1.56 -21.09
C ALA A 191 -2.84 -2.78 -21.22
N TRP A 192 -1.55 -2.63 -20.91
CA TRP A 192 -0.56 -3.71 -20.93
C TRP A 192 -0.95 -4.82 -19.92
N GLY A 193 -1.19 -4.46 -18.65
CA GLY A 193 -1.54 -5.44 -17.61
C GLY A 193 -2.85 -6.16 -17.89
N VAL A 194 -3.87 -5.44 -18.38
CA VAL A 194 -5.16 -6.02 -18.75
C VAL A 194 -5.03 -6.97 -19.95
N ALA A 195 -4.17 -6.65 -20.93
CA ALA A 195 -3.89 -7.53 -22.06
C ALA A 195 -3.29 -8.87 -21.59
N VAL A 196 -2.33 -8.81 -20.65
CA VAL A 196 -1.74 -10.02 -20.04
C VAL A 196 -2.82 -10.84 -19.31
N CYS A 197 -3.61 -10.19 -18.43
CA CYS A 197 -4.69 -10.88 -17.69
C CYS A 197 -5.69 -11.57 -18.61
N LYS A 198 -6.15 -10.90 -19.66
CA LYS A 198 -7.09 -11.45 -20.65
C LYS A 198 -6.51 -12.66 -21.40
N LYS A 199 -5.25 -12.57 -21.84
CA LYS A 199 -4.59 -13.66 -22.59
C LYS A 199 -4.26 -14.88 -21.71
N VAL A 200 -3.95 -14.66 -20.43
CA VAL A 200 -3.76 -15.74 -19.46
C VAL A 200 -5.10 -16.41 -19.12
N GLY A 201 -6.15 -15.63 -18.92
CA GLY A 201 -7.54 -16.12 -18.78
C GLY A 201 -7.85 -16.78 -17.43
N SER A 202 -7.13 -16.42 -16.36
CA SER A 202 -7.33 -16.98 -15.03
C SER A 202 -7.82 -15.92 -14.04
N GLU A 203 -8.81 -16.28 -13.23
CA GLU A 203 -9.31 -15.47 -12.12
C GLU A 203 -8.26 -15.27 -10.99
N ARG A 204 -7.17 -16.05 -11.02
CA ARG A 204 -6.07 -15.94 -10.04
C ARG A 204 -4.92 -15.06 -10.50
N LEU A 205 -4.95 -14.59 -11.75
CA LEU A 205 -4.05 -13.52 -12.18
C LEU A 205 -4.77 -12.18 -12.04
N LYS A 206 -4.23 -11.31 -11.20
CA LYS A 206 -4.77 -10.00 -10.90
C LYS A 206 -3.68 -8.93 -11.10
N ILE A 207 -4.10 -7.68 -11.06
CA ILE A 207 -3.24 -6.50 -11.05
C ILE A 207 -3.16 -5.98 -9.62
N LEU A 208 -1.97 -5.69 -9.16
CA LEU A 208 -1.73 -4.76 -8.07
C LEU A 208 -1.72 -3.36 -8.67
N TYR A 209 -2.77 -2.59 -8.40
CA TYR A 209 -2.92 -1.22 -8.89
C TYR A 209 -2.35 -0.24 -7.87
N ASP A 210 -1.10 0.18 -8.07
CA ASP A 210 -0.48 1.22 -7.26
C ASP A 210 -0.94 2.60 -7.76
N ILE A 211 -1.76 3.26 -6.95
CA ILE A 211 -2.40 4.54 -7.27
C ILE A 211 -1.36 5.65 -7.46
N TYR A 212 -0.27 5.64 -6.68
CA TYR A 212 0.83 6.59 -6.84
C TYR A 212 1.49 6.46 -8.21
N HIS A 213 1.81 5.23 -8.61
CA HIS A 213 2.44 4.96 -9.89
C HIS A 213 1.49 5.27 -11.05
N ALA A 214 0.23 4.88 -10.94
CA ALA A 214 -0.78 5.14 -11.96
C ALA A 214 -1.05 6.64 -12.16
N GLN A 215 -1.03 7.43 -11.08
CA GLN A 215 -1.19 8.89 -11.19
C GLN A 215 -0.07 9.53 -12.01
N ILE A 216 1.18 9.09 -11.83
CA ILE A 216 2.33 9.59 -12.59
C ILE A 216 2.22 9.25 -14.09
N MET A 217 1.73 8.07 -14.42
CA MET A 217 1.70 7.57 -15.79
C MET A 217 0.46 8.03 -16.55
N GLU A 218 -0.72 7.79 -16.03
CA GLU A 218 -1.98 7.92 -16.76
C GLU A 218 -3.00 8.85 -16.09
N GLY A 219 -3.00 8.96 -14.75
CA GLY A 219 -4.05 9.68 -14.03
C GLY A 219 -5.40 9.00 -14.13
N ASP A 220 -6.51 9.78 -14.10
CA ASP A 220 -7.91 9.31 -14.25
C ASP A 220 -8.24 8.08 -13.37
N ILE A 221 -7.75 8.11 -12.14
CA ILE A 221 -7.70 6.96 -11.20
C ILE A 221 -9.06 6.32 -10.98
N ILE A 222 -10.09 7.12 -10.69
CA ILE A 222 -11.43 6.59 -10.35
C ILE A 222 -12.06 5.86 -11.53
N ARG A 223 -12.00 6.43 -12.74
CA ARG A 223 -12.53 5.78 -13.94
C ARG A 223 -11.78 4.49 -14.26
N THR A 224 -10.46 4.48 -14.11
CA THR A 224 -9.63 3.30 -14.31
C THR A 224 -10.02 2.18 -13.34
N ILE A 225 -10.19 2.50 -12.05
CA ILE A 225 -10.68 1.55 -11.03
C ILE A 225 -12.04 0.96 -11.44
N GLN A 226 -13.00 1.81 -11.79
CA GLN A 226 -14.35 1.36 -12.17
C GLN A 226 -14.36 0.51 -13.44
N THR A 227 -13.53 0.88 -14.43
CA THR A 227 -13.44 0.18 -15.72
C THR A 227 -12.80 -1.20 -15.59
N TYR A 228 -11.75 -1.32 -14.77
CA TYR A 228 -10.94 -2.52 -14.68
C TYR A 228 -11.05 -3.26 -13.35
N LYS A 229 -12.09 -2.99 -12.55
CA LYS A 229 -12.33 -3.57 -11.23
C LYS A 229 -12.15 -5.10 -11.17
N ASP A 230 -12.56 -5.82 -12.22
CA ASP A 230 -12.51 -7.28 -12.26
C ASP A 230 -11.08 -7.84 -12.39
N TYR A 231 -10.15 -7.01 -12.87
CA TYR A 231 -8.73 -7.36 -12.99
C TYR A 231 -7.91 -6.96 -11.76
N ILE A 232 -8.38 -6.04 -10.92
CA ILE A 232 -7.62 -5.52 -9.79
C ILE A 232 -7.84 -6.40 -8.56
N GLY A 233 -6.75 -6.92 -7.99
CA GLY A 233 -6.77 -7.76 -6.78
C GLY A 233 -6.16 -7.11 -5.55
N HIS A 234 -5.45 -5.99 -5.71
CA HIS A 234 -4.79 -5.27 -4.63
C HIS A 234 -4.56 -3.81 -5.00
N TYR A 235 -4.49 -2.93 -4.00
CA TYR A 235 -4.19 -1.52 -4.20
C TYR A 235 -3.07 -1.05 -3.29
N HIS A 236 -2.19 -0.17 -3.83
CA HIS A 236 -1.27 0.62 -3.02
C HIS A 236 -1.63 2.11 -3.07
N THR A 237 -1.34 2.83 -1.97
CA THR A 237 -1.52 4.28 -1.87
C THR A 237 -0.17 4.96 -1.65
N GLY A 238 -0.02 6.17 -2.16
CA GLY A 238 1.14 7.04 -1.90
C GLY A 238 0.86 8.45 -2.35
N GLY A 239 1.41 9.45 -1.68
CA GLY A 239 1.23 10.85 -2.03
C GLY A 239 1.98 11.21 -3.31
N ASN A 240 1.32 11.84 -4.26
CA ASN A 240 1.94 12.32 -5.49
C ASN A 240 1.95 13.86 -5.52
N PRO A 241 3.12 14.50 -5.75
CA PRO A 241 4.43 13.89 -5.99
C PRO A 241 5.14 13.39 -4.73
N GLY A 242 6.17 12.55 -4.91
CA GLY A 242 7.18 12.24 -3.89
C GLY A 242 7.01 10.92 -3.16
N ARG A 243 5.87 10.23 -3.30
CA ARG A 243 5.55 8.97 -2.59
C ARG A 243 5.62 9.12 -1.07
N ASN A 244 5.20 10.30 -0.58
CA ASN A 244 5.14 10.65 0.84
C ASN A 244 3.70 10.53 1.37
N GLU A 245 3.38 11.27 2.44
CA GLU A 245 2.05 11.30 3.06
C GLU A 245 0.93 11.53 2.05
N ILE A 246 -0.25 10.97 2.33
CA ILE A 246 -1.46 11.11 1.49
C ILE A 246 -2.43 12.18 2.01
N ASP A 247 -1.89 13.23 2.63
CA ASP A 247 -2.63 14.36 3.18
C ASP A 247 -2.85 15.50 2.14
N GLU A 248 -3.12 16.71 2.61
CA GLU A 248 -3.36 17.89 1.78
C GLU A 248 -2.13 18.44 1.04
N THR A 249 -0.95 17.89 1.26
CA THR A 249 0.31 18.32 0.61
C THR A 249 0.56 17.66 -0.74
N GLN A 250 -0.38 16.81 -1.20
CA GLN A 250 -0.28 16.05 -2.43
C GLN A 250 -1.58 16.18 -3.27
N GLU A 251 -1.58 15.69 -4.52
CA GLU A 251 -2.61 16.02 -5.52
C GLU A 251 -3.81 15.06 -5.58
N LEU A 252 -3.74 13.86 -4.93
CA LEU A 252 -4.79 12.84 -4.98
C LEU A 252 -5.82 13.01 -3.86
N TYR A 253 -7.12 13.02 -4.20
CA TYR A 253 -8.17 13.07 -3.19
C TYR A 253 -8.59 11.66 -2.77
N TYR A 254 -7.81 11.06 -1.86
CA TYR A 254 -7.99 9.68 -1.40
C TYR A 254 -9.39 9.32 -0.88
N PRO A 255 -10.13 10.18 -0.14
CA PRO A 255 -11.49 9.83 0.27
C PRO A 255 -12.44 9.51 -0.89
N ALA A 256 -12.32 10.18 -2.04
CA ALA A 256 -13.13 9.86 -3.23
C ALA A 256 -12.67 8.55 -3.88
N ILE A 257 -11.35 8.33 -3.95
CA ILE A 257 -10.76 7.10 -4.50
C ILE A 257 -11.21 5.88 -3.68
N MET A 258 -11.14 5.96 -2.34
CA MET A 258 -11.55 4.88 -1.45
C MET A 258 -13.04 4.56 -1.56
N ARG A 259 -13.90 5.57 -1.66
CA ARG A 259 -15.34 5.35 -1.95
C ARG A 259 -15.54 4.62 -3.28
N ALA A 260 -14.84 5.03 -4.32
CA ALA A 260 -14.92 4.37 -5.63
C ALA A 260 -14.49 2.90 -5.54
N ILE A 261 -13.40 2.59 -4.82
CA ILE A 261 -12.96 1.20 -4.57
C ILE A 261 -14.05 0.42 -3.81
N ALA A 262 -14.59 0.98 -2.71
CA ALA A 262 -15.62 0.33 -1.91
C ALA A 262 -16.91 0.06 -2.70
N GLU A 263 -17.29 0.96 -3.60
CA GLU A 263 -18.47 0.85 -4.47
C GLU A 263 -18.34 -0.24 -5.55
N THR A 264 -17.11 -0.66 -5.89
CA THR A 264 -16.90 -1.82 -6.78
C THR A 264 -17.24 -3.16 -6.11
N GLY A 265 -17.46 -3.19 -4.80
CA GLY A 265 -17.60 -4.42 -4.01
C GLY A 265 -16.27 -5.08 -3.69
N PHE A 266 -15.14 -4.37 -3.80
CA PHE A 266 -13.81 -4.90 -3.53
C PHE A 266 -13.65 -5.39 -2.08
N THR A 267 -13.18 -6.62 -1.91
CA THR A 267 -13.00 -7.28 -0.60
C THR A 267 -11.54 -7.58 -0.27
N GLY A 268 -10.61 -7.26 -1.18
CA GLY A 268 -9.17 -7.40 -0.97
C GLY A 268 -8.61 -6.33 -0.03
N TYR A 269 -7.33 -6.02 -0.18
CA TYR A 269 -6.64 -5.07 0.69
C TYR A 269 -6.19 -3.82 -0.07
N VAL A 270 -6.20 -2.68 0.64
CA VAL A 270 -5.55 -1.43 0.24
C VAL A 270 -4.40 -1.18 1.21
N ALA A 271 -3.17 -1.17 0.71
CA ALA A 271 -1.98 -0.99 1.53
C ALA A 271 -1.41 0.43 1.42
N HIS A 272 -1.09 1.02 2.58
CA HIS A 272 -0.40 2.29 2.64
C HIS A 272 1.08 2.10 2.34
N GLU A 273 1.50 2.55 1.16
CA GLU A 273 2.86 2.43 0.65
C GLU A 273 3.47 3.80 0.35
N PHE A 274 3.71 4.57 1.39
CA PHE A 274 4.37 5.87 1.31
C PHE A 274 5.48 5.99 2.34
N THR A 275 6.48 6.85 2.05
CA THR A 275 7.58 7.13 2.96
C THR A 275 7.24 8.34 3.83
N PRO A 276 6.99 8.15 5.15
CA PRO A 276 6.71 9.25 6.05
C PRO A 276 7.88 10.25 6.12
N THR A 277 7.59 11.53 5.96
CA THR A 277 8.56 12.65 6.13
C THR A 277 8.49 13.26 7.53
N ARG A 278 7.42 12.97 8.28
CA ARG A 278 7.14 13.43 9.65
C ARG A 278 7.11 12.24 10.61
N ASP A 279 6.44 12.38 11.75
CA ASP A 279 6.21 11.24 12.63
C ASP A 279 5.42 10.15 11.90
N PRO A 280 5.98 8.94 11.74
CA PRO A 280 5.33 7.92 10.91
C PRO A 280 4.03 7.39 11.51
N ILE A 281 3.85 7.45 12.82
CA ILE A 281 2.61 7.00 13.46
C ILE A 281 1.51 8.03 13.22
N GLU A 282 1.82 9.33 13.30
CA GLU A 282 0.89 10.39 12.95
C GLU A 282 0.52 10.36 11.47
N SER A 283 1.52 10.18 10.57
CA SER A 283 1.31 10.07 9.14
C SER A 283 0.43 8.87 8.79
N LEU A 284 0.69 7.70 9.39
CA LEU A 284 -0.14 6.51 9.18
C LEU A 284 -1.56 6.69 9.76
N THR A 285 -1.67 7.29 10.95
CA THR A 285 -2.97 7.58 11.58
C THR A 285 -3.84 8.45 10.69
N TYR A 286 -3.26 9.48 10.10
CA TYR A 286 -3.97 10.35 9.15
C TYR A 286 -4.42 9.57 7.92
N ALA A 287 -3.52 8.81 7.29
CA ALA A 287 -3.82 8.00 6.12
C ALA A 287 -4.95 6.99 6.36
N VAL A 288 -4.88 6.25 7.47
CA VAL A 288 -5.91 5.29 7.87
C VAL A 288 -7.26 5.97 8.05
N ARG A 289 -7.28 7.16 8.66
CA ARG A 289 -8.51 7.92 8.91
C ARG A 289 -9.19 8.40 7.63
N ILE A 290 -8.45 8.97 6.69
CA ILE A 290 -9.02 9.51 5.45
C ILE A 290 -9.43 8.41 4.47
N CYS A 291 -8.87 7.21 4.62
CA CYS A 291 -9.21 6.02 3.82
C CYS A 291 -10.33 5.16 4.45
N ASP A 292 -10.81 5.51 5.64
CA ASP A 292 -11.91 4.81 6.32
C ASP A 292 -13.26 5.38 5.86
N VAL A 293 -13.88 4.77 4.84
CA VAL A 293 -15.09 5.24 4.14
C VAL A 293 -16.25 4.25 4.25
#